data_59ffab54b53d8117ebfa35a780e36dd3
#
_entry.id   59ffab54b53d8117ebfa35a780e36dd3
#
_cell.length_a   1.000
_cell.length_b   1.000
_cell.length_c   1.000
_cell.angle_alpha   90.00
_cell.angle_beta   90.00
_cell.angle_gamma   90.00
#
_symmetry.space_group_name_H-M   'P 1'
#
loop_
_entity.id
_entity.type
_entity.pdbx_description
1 polymer ?
#
loop_
_entity_poly.entity_id
_entity_poly.type
_entity_poly.pdbx_seq_one_letter_code
_entity_poly.pdbx_strand_id
1 'polypeptide(L)'
;MSYDGIIMQRAIARFDQARQRREAELDQRRREVFARQPRLRDIDRTLRTTMSRIVAAAAKKGEDLLPALRVLRDENLSLQRERAALLEDMGYPADYLEDKPACPLCGDTGYTRSGVCTCLKQYYAREQLAELSRLLPLGEARFDTFRFDLYDSVVWDSYGVSPRANMERNFDVCRDFARQFSRGSGSLLLSGGTGLGKTFLSACIAREVSDAGFSVVYDTAISVFSRYEDAKFRPDEVSDADVRRCESCDLLILDDLGTEMTTAFVQSALYQIVNGRMLSGRSTIISTNLAPDELGHRYGAPILSRIEGAYQILPFFGEDIRTKQ
;
A
#
# COMPACT_ATOMS: atom_id res chain seq x y z
N MET A 1 3.88 -8.06 -7.82
CA MET A 1 3.93 -6.81 -7.01
C MET A 1 5.33 -6.69 -6.44
N SER A 2 5.95 -5.54 -6.59
CA SER A 2 7.21 -5.21 -5.93
C SER A 2 6.84 -4.40 -4.67
N TYR A 3 7.15 -4.91 -3.49
CA TYR A 3 6.92 -4.17 -2.25
C TYR A 3 8.18 -3.37 -1.93
N ASP A 4 7.99 -2.15 -1.44
CA ASP A 4 9.06 -1.38 -0.84
C ASP A 4 9.51 -2.05 0.47
N GLY A 5 10.80 -2.36 0.59
CA GLY A 5 11.33 -3.13 1.72
C GLY A 5 11.17 -2.40 3.06
N ILE A 6 11.36 -1.09 3.09
CA ILE A 6 11.26 -0.27 4.31
C ILE A 6 9.80 -0.20 4.77
N ILE A 7 8.89 0.06 3.83
CA ILE A 7 7.45 0.11 4.13
C ILE A 7 6.95 -1.27 4.56
N MET A 8 7.42 -2.32 3.90
CA MET A 8 7.03 -3.70 4.27
C MET A 8 7.51 -4.07 5.68
N GLN A 9 8.72 -3.71 6.06
CA GLN A 9 9.20 -3.92 7.43
C GLN A 9 8.34 -3.22 8.47
N ARG A 10 7.94 -1.97 8.23
CA ARG A 10 7.02 -1.23 9.11
C ARG A 10 5.65 -1.90 9.17
N ALA A 11 5.14 -2.34 8.04
CA ALA A 11 3.86 -3.04 7.96
C ALA A 11 3.88 -4.36 8.75
N ILE A 12 4.94 -5.15 8.62
CA ILE A 12 5.15 -6.39 9.39
C ILE A 12 5.22 -6.07 10.89
N ALA A 13 6.01 -5.07 11.29
CA ALA A 13 6.12 -4.70 12.69
C ALA A 13 4.76 -4.33 13.31
N ARG A 14 3.92 -3.55 12.58
CA ARG A 14 2.57 -3.21 13.05
C ARG A 14 1.61 -4.39 13.06
N PHE A 15 1.72 -5.27 12.07
CA PHE A 15 0.96 -6.50 12.00
C PHE A 15 1.26 -7.41 13.20
N ASP A 16 2.56 -7.61 13.51
CA ASP A 16 3.00 -8.38 14.67
C ASP A 16 2.58 -7.75 16.00
N GLN A 17 2.66 -6.43 16.11
CA GLN A 17 2.18 -5.70 17.29
C GLN A 17 0.67 -5.92 17.51
N ALA A 18 -0.13 -5.88 16.44
CA ALA A 18 -1.57 -6.12 16.53
C ALA A 18 -1.87 -7.58 16.96
N ARG A 19 -1.09 -8.56 16.45
CA ARG A 19 -1.18 -9.96 16.87
C ARG A 19 -0.84 -10.12 18.34
N GLN A 20 0.31 -9.60 18.79
CA GLN A 20 0.75 -9.67 20.18
C GLN A 20 -0.26 -9.02 21.13
N ARG A 21 -0.89 -7.92 20.73
CA ARG A 21 -1.92 -7.28 21.52
C ARG A 21 -3.14 -8.20 21.72
N ARG A 22 -3.61 -8.89 20.67
CA ARG A 22 -4.71 -9.84 20.77
C ARG A 22 -4.35 -11.05 21.64
N GLU A 23 -3.13 -11.56 21.51
CA GLU A 23 -2.62 -12.66 22.37
C GLU A 23 -2.62 -12.23 23.84
N ALA A 24 -2.12 -11.03 24.13
CA ALA A 24 -2.12 -10.48 25.50
C ALA A 24 -3.54 -10.26 26.06
N GLU A 25 -4.47 -9.76 25.22
CA GLU A 25 -5.87 -9.61 25.58
C GLU A 25 -6.56 -10.96 25.88
N LEU A 26 -6.25 -12.01 25.10
CA LEU A 26 -6.72 -13.36 25.36
C LEU A 26 -6.15 -13.93 26.66
N ASP A 27 -4.87 -13.76 26.91
CA ASP A 27 -4.23 -14.21 28.14
C ASP A 27 -4.75 -13.46 29.38
N GLN A 28 -5.09 -12.18 29.23
CA GLN A 28 -5.76 -11.44 30.30
C GLN A 28 -7.15 -12.01 30.58
N ARG A 29 -7.98 -12.24 29.55
CA ARG A 29 -9.30 -12.87 29.69
C ARG A 29 -9.20 -14.24 30.37
N ARG A 30 -8.23 -15.06 29.98
CA ARG A 30 -7.97 -16.37 30.61
C ARG A 30 -7.62 -16.22 32.08
N ARG A 31 -6.73 -15.28 32.45
CA ARG A 31 -6.39 -15.05 33.87
C ARG A 31 -7.60 -14.62 34.70
N GLU A 32 -8.41 -13.70 34.21
CA GLU A 32 -9.61 -13.21 34.89
C GLU A 32 -10.66 -14.34 35.10
N VAL A 33 -10.93 -15.10 34.05
CA VAL A 33 -11.91 -16.20 34.09
C VAL A 33 -11.40 -17.33 34.98
N PHE A 34 -10.14 -17.73 34.88
CA PHE A 34 -9.58 -18.82 35.70
C PHE A 34 -9.41 -18.44 37.17
N ALA A 35 -9.27 -17.13 37.50
CA ALA A 35 -9.29 -16.68 38.86
C ALA A 35 -10.70 -16.81 39.51
N ARG A 36 -11.78 -16.59 38.72
CA ARG A 36 -13.17 -16.69 39.18
C ARG A 36 -13.67 -18.13 39.18
N GLN A 37 -13.24 -18.96 38.23
CA GLN A 37 -13.65 -20.35 38.05
C GLN A 37 -12.42 -21.25 37.80
N PRO A 38 -11.76 -21.74 38.87
CA PRO A 38 -10.51 -22.54 38.73
C PRO A 38 -10.72 -23.84 37.93
N ARG A 39 -11.94 -24.42 37.93
CA ARG A 39 -12.26 -25.61 37.17
C ARG A 39 -12.04 -25.43 35.65
N LEU A 40 -12.30 -24.24 35.10
CA LEU A 40 -12.05 -23.92 33.71
C LEU A 40 -10.55 -23.98 33.35
N ARG A 41 -9.65 -23.61 34.27
CA ARG A 41 -8.22 -23.76 34.09
C ARG A 41 -7.80 -25.23 34.01
N ASP A 42 -8.37 -26.08 34.85
CA ASP A 42 -8.03 -27.50 34.85
C ASP A 42 -8.54 -28.20 33.58
N ILE A 43 -9.73 -27.83 33.10
CA ILE A 43 -10.29 -28.29 31.84
C ILE A 43 -9.41 -27.86 30.68
N ASP A 44 -9.02 -26.57 30.61
CA ASP A 44 -8.15 -26.01 29.54
C ASP A 44 -6.81 -26.72 29.49
N ARG A 45 -6.19 -26.98 30.67
CA ARG A 45 -4.95 -27.74 30.78
C ARG A 45 -5.08 -29.16 30.26
N THR A 46 -6.21 -29.85 30.63
CA THR A 46 -6.43 -31.22 30.19
C THR A 46 -6.67 -31.30 28.69
N LEU A 47 -7.46 -30.37 28.10
CA LEU A 47 -7.71 -30.32 26.67
C LEU A 47 -6.41 -30.03 25.86
N ARG A 48 -5.53 -29.17 26.35
CA ARG A 48 -4.23 -28.88 25.68
C ARG A 48 -3.30 -30.09 25.69
N THR A 49 -3.36 -30.94 26.71
CA THR A 49 -2.50 -32.13 26.79
C THR A 49 -3.05 -33.33 26.01
N THR A 50 -4.25 -33.26 25.46
CA THR A 50 -4.87 -34.38 24.74
C THR A 50 -4.05 -34.86 23.56
N MET A 51 -3.49 -33.96 22.77
CA MET A 51 -2.64 -34.33 21.61
C MET A 51 -1.41 -35.12 22.07
N SER A 52 -0.76 -34.71 23.17
CA SER A 52 0.38 -35.45 23.74
C SER A 52 -0.07 -36.85 24.25
N ARG A 53 -1.27 -36.96 24.81
CA ARG A 53 -1.86 -38.26 25.24
C ARG A 53 -2.15 -39.16 24.05
N ILE A 54 -2.65 -38.63 22.93
CA ILE A 54 -2.88 -39.38 21.69
C ILE A 54 -1.54 -39.87 21.13
N VAL A 55 -0.53 -39.01 21.03
CA VAL A 55 0.81 -39.40 20.55
C VAL A 55 1.42 -40.48 21.45
N ALA A 56 1.32 -40.33 22.77
CA ALA A 56 1.82 -41.32 23.71
C ALA A 56 1.09 -42.68 23.59
N ALA A 57 -0.22 -42.65 23.33
CA ALA A 57 -0.99 -43.87 23.07
C ALA A 57 -0.55 -44.52 21.73
N ALA A 58 -0.31 -43.73 20.70
CA ALA A 58 0.13 -44.20 19.38
C ALA A 58 1.57 -44.79 19.38
N ALA A 59 2.39 -44.38 20.33
CA ALA A 59 3.77 -44.89 20.47
C ALA A 59 3.86 -46.29 21.11
N LYS A 60 2.77 -46.77 21.71
CA LYS A 60 2.72 -48.14 22.28
C LYS A 60 2.54 -49.15 21.15
N LYS A 61 3.60 -49.84 20.77
CA LYS A 61 3.57 -50.89 19.72
C LYS A 61 2.74 -52.11 20.21
N GLY A 62 1.75 -52.50 19.41
CA GLY A 62 1.04 -53.78 19.57
C GLY A 62 -0.35 -53.74 20.19
N GLU A 63 -0.87 -52.59 20.61
CA GLU A 63 -2.24 -52.44 21.09
C GLU A 63 -3.15 -51.83 20.01
N ASP A 64 -4.43 -52.26 19.99
CA ASP A 64 -5.43 -51.61 19.13
C ASP A 64 -5.71 -50.19 19.66
N LEU A 65 -5.32 -49.20 18.90
CA LEU A 65 -5.46 -47.78 19.23
C LEU A 65 -6.90 -47.28 19.26
N LEU A 66 -7.82 -47.96 18.57
CA LEU A 66 -9.21 -47.48 18.37
C LEU A 66 -9.98 -47.31 19.68
N PRO A 67 -9.92 -48.27 20.65
CA PRO A 67 -10.61 -48.11 21.93
C PRO A 67 -10.08 -46.93 22.74
N ALA A 68 -8.75 -46.78 22.82
CA ALA A 68 -8.10 -45.68 23.55
C ALA A 68 -8.45 -44.30 22.94
N LEU A 69 -8.48 -44.19 21.63
CA LEU A 69 -8.87 -42.95 20.91
C LEU A 69 -10.37 -42.62 21.16
N ARG A 70 -11.23 -43.62 21.22
CA ARG A 70 -12.66 -43.37 21.53
C ARG A 70 -12.83 -42.83 22.96
N VAL A 71 -12.15 -43.39 23.95
CA VAL A 71 -12.21 -42.90 25.34
C VAL A 71 -11.72 -41.46 25.41
N LEU A 72 -10.55 -41.15 24.81
CA LEU A 72 -10.02 -39.79 24.78
C LEU A 72 -10.94 -38.80 24.08
N ARG A 73 -11.59 -39.21 22.99
CA ARG A 73 -12.58 -38.39 22.30
C ARG A 73 -13.77 -38.06 23.18
N ASP A 74 -14.34 -39.11 23.85
CA ASP A 74 -15.54 -38.96 24.66
C ASP A 74 -15.26 -38.14 25.94
N GLU A 75 -14.06 -38.30 26.56
CA GLU A 75 -13.56 -37.42 27.62
C GLU A 75 -13.47 -35.97 27.15
N ASN A 76 -12.87 -35.72 25.97
CA ASN A 76 -12.73 -34.37 25.43
C ASN A 76 -14.08 -33.71 25.14
N LEU A 77 -15.02 -34.45 24.56
CA LEU A 77 -16.35 -33.92 24.28
C LEU A 77 -17.11 -33.58 25.59
N SER A 78 -16.92 -34.40 26.63
CA SER A 78 -17.47 -34.10 27.95
C SER A 78 -16.87 -32.84 28.56
N LEU A 79 -15.53 -32.69 28.52
CA LEU A 79 -14.84 -31.51 29.01
C LEU A 79 -15.20 -30.25 28.23
N GLN A 80 -15.36 -30.33 26.90
CA GLN A 80 -15.81 -29.20 26.09
C GLN A 80 -17.24 -28.76 26.45
N ARG A 81 -18.16 -29.69 26.71
CA ARG A 81 -19.52 -29.36 27.16
C ARG A 81 -19.52 -28.73 28.55
N GLU A 82 -18.75 -29.31 29.51
CA GLU A 82 -18.58 -28.72 30.84
C GLU A 82 -18.00 -27.30 30.76
N ARG A 83 -16.97 -27.08 29.92
CA ARG A 83 -16.37 -25.77 29.70
C ARG A 83 -17.39 -24.76 29.17
N ALA A 84 -18.19 -25.15 28.17
CA ALA A 84 -19.23 -24.29 27.59
C ALA A 84 -20.27 -23.89 28.64
N ALA A 85 -20.79 -24.85 29.41
CA ALA A 85 -21.78 -24.61 30.46
C ALA A 85 -21.23 -23.65 31.54
N LEU A 86 -19.98 -23.86 32.03
CA LEU A 86 -19.35 -22.97 33.00
C LEU A 86 -19.13 -21.55 32.48
N LEU A 87 -18.84 -21.37 31.19
CA LEU A 87 -18.71 -20.05 30.60
C LEU A 87 -20.07 -19.35 30.48
N GLU A 88 -21.12 -20.09 30.05
CA GLU A 88 -22.48 -19.57 29.96
C GLU A 88 -23.03 -19.17 31.33
N ASP A 89 -22.79 -19.97 32.37
CA ASP A 89 -23.17 -19.63 33.77
C ASP A 89 -22.49 -18.34 34.26
N MET A 90 -21.30 -18.00 33.72
CA MET A 90 -20.60 -16.75 33.98
C MET A 90 -21.04 -15.60 33.08
N GLY A 91 -21.95 -15.82 32.14
CA GLY A 91 -22.42 -14.84 31.17
C GLY A 91 -21.49 -14.63 29.97
N TYR A 92 -20.56 -15.55 29.69
CA TYR A 92 -19.68 -15.52 28.54
C TYR A 92 -20.11 -16.49 27.45
N PRO A 93 -19.84 -16.18 26.15
CA PRO A 93 -20.07 -17.15 25.10
C PRO A 93 -19.09 -18.34 25.21
N ALA A 94 -19.51 -19.51 24.71
CA ALA A 94 -18.76 -20.76 24.82
C ALA A 94 -17.32 -20.67 24.23
N ASP A 95 -17.12 -19.79 23.25
CA ASP A 95 -15.85 -19.55 22.55
C ASP A 95 -15.04 -18.40 23.12
N TYR A 96 -15.43 -17.82 24.27
CA TYR A 96 -14.80 -16.61 24.85
C TYR A 96 -13.30 -16.73 25.10
N LEU A 97 -12.82 -17.94 25.42
CA LEU A 97 -11.40 -18.23 25.68
C LEU A 97 -10.68 -18.88 24.49
N GLU A 98 -11.32 -18.91 23.31
CA GLU A 98 -10.70 -19.47 22.11
C GLU A 98 -9.80 -18.45 21.43
N ASP A 99 -8.65 -18.94 20.95
CA ASP A 99 -7.77 -18.16 20.10
C ASP A 99 -8.29 -18.22 18.65
N LYS A 100 -8.98 -17.17 18.24
CA LYS A 100 -9.48 -17.04 16.89
C LYS A 100 -8.58 -16.07 16.09
N PRO A 101 -7.96 -16.54 15.00
CA PRO A 101 -7.17 -15.67 14.17
C PRO A 101 -8.05 -14.56 13.57
N ALA A 102 -7.54 -13.32 13.54
CA ALA A 102 -8.24 -12.20 12.92
C ALA A 102 -8.35 -12.37 11.40
N CYS A 103 -7.38 -13.06 10.81
CA CYS A 103 -7.41 -13.42 9.39
C CYS A 103 -7.57 -14.93 9.20
N PRO A 104 -8.75 -15.41 8.80
CA PRO A 104 -8.97 -16.85 8.57
C PRO A 104 -8.19 -17.39 7.35
N LEU A 105 -7.78 -16.52 6.41
CA LEU A 105 -7.05 -16.93 5.21
C LEU A 105 -5.63 -17.38 5.50
N CYS A 106 -4.93 -16.70 6.39
CA CYS A 106 -3.53 -16.99 6.69
C CYS A 106 -3.27 -17.43 8.14
N GLY A 107 -4.30 -17.47 8.99
CA GLY A 107 -4.13 -17.79 10.42
C GLY A 107 -3.18 -16.82 11.13
N ASP A 108 -3.26 -15.52 10.78
CA ASP A 108 -2.41 -14.46 11.33
C ASP A 108 -0.90 -14.61 11.09
N THR A 109 -0.51 -15.35 10.07
CA THR A 109 0.90 -15.42 9.63
C THR A 109 1.30 -14.28 8.69
N GLY A 110 0.32 -13.58 8.09
CA GLY A 110 0.55 -12.56 7.05
C GLY A 110 0.87 -13.13 5.67
N TYR A 111 1.00 -14.46 5.53
CA TYR A 111 1.39 -15.12 4.30
C TYR A 111 0.49 -16.31 3.96
N THR A 112 0.31 -16.55 2.66
CA THR A 112 -0.40 -17.70 2.11
C THR A 112 0.53 -18.44 1.14
N ARG A 113 0.09 -19.59 0.61
CA ARG A 113 0.85 -20.31 -0.43
C ARG A 113 1.07 -19.48 -1.70
N SER A 114 0.20 -18.52 -1.98
CA SER A 114 0.28 -17.61 -3.13
C SER A 114 1.05 -16.33 -2.85
N GLY A 115 1.63 -16.14 -1.66
CA GLY A 115 2.43 -14.99 -1.27
C GLY A 115 1.82 -14.18 -0.12
N VAL A 116 2.05 -12.86 -0.12
CA VAL A 116 1.56 -11.95 0.92
C VAL A 116 0.04 -11.94 1.01
N CYS A 117 -0.49 -12.18 2.20
CA CYS A 117 -1.94 -12.23 2.46
C CYS A 117 -2.57 -10.82 2.35
N THR A 118 -3.85 -10.78 2.02
CA THR A 118 -4.62 -9.52 1.93
C THR A 118 -4.60 -8.73 3.23
N CYS A 119 -4.60 -9.38 4.39
CA CYS A 119 -4.49 -8.70 5.68
C CYS A 119 -3.17 -7.92 5.82
N LEU A 120 -2.02 -8.52 5.50
CA LEU A 120 -0.73 -7.84 5.55
C LEU A 120 -0.61 -6.76 4.47
N LYS A 121 -1.21 -6.96 3.28
CA LYS A 121 -1.29 -5.92 2.25
C LYS A 121 -2.02 -4.66 2.74
N GLN A 122 -3.06 -4.80 3.57
CA GLN A 122 -3.75 -3.65 4.15
C GLN A 122 -2.85 -2.85 5.11
N TYR A 123 -2.01 -3.54 5.90
CA TYR A 123 -1.01 -2.84 6.72
C TYR A 123 0.02 -2.14 5.86
N TYR A 124 0.50 -2.78 4.78
CA TYR A 124 1.40 -2.17 3.82
C TYR A 124 0.81 -0.90 3.20
N ALA A 125 -0.42 -0.96 2.69
CA ALA A 125 -1.10 0.20 2.10
C ALA A 125 -1.23 1.36 3.11
N ARG A 126 -1.56 1.07 4.38
CA ARG A 126 -1.65 2.09 5.44
C ARG A 126 -0.30 2.76 5.70
N GLU A 127 0.79 1.99 5.81
CA GLU A 127 2.13 2.55 6.01
C GLU A 127 2.59 3.37 4.80
N GLN A 128 2.30 2.91 3.60
CA GLN A 128 2.59 3.63 2.37
C GLN A 128 1.83 4.96 2.30
N LEU A 129 0.53 4.96 2.59
CA LEU A 129 -0.28 6.18 2.65
C LEU A 129 0.22 7.14 3.73
N ALA A 130 0.64 6.63 4.89
CA ALA A 130 1.21 7.45 5.95
C ALA A 130 2.52 8.14 5.51
N GLU A 131 3.33 7.47 4.69
CA GLU A 131 4.53 8.07 4.12
C GLU A 131 4.20 9.11 3.04
N LEU A 132 3.33 8.78 2.10
CA LEU A 132 2.85 9.71 1.07
C LEU A 132 2.20 10.97 1.67
N SER A 133 1.47 10.84 2.78
CA SER A 133 0.81 11.96 3.47
C SER A 133 1.78 12.96 4.11
N ARG A 134 3.05 12.63 4.23
CA ARG A 134 4.09 13.59 4.67
C ARG A 134 4.51 14.56 3.57
N LEU A 135 4.38 14.13 2.32
CA LEU A 135 4.83 14.86 1.13
C LEU A 135 3.66 15.48 0.37
N LEU A 136 2.49 14.84 0.43
CA LEU A 136 1.27 15.26 -0.25
C LEU A 136 0.18 15.58 0.77
N PRO A 137 -0.65 16.60 0.55
CA PRO A 137 -1.86 16.85 1.31
C PRO A 137 -2.93 15.81 0.96
N LEU A 138 -2.65 14.53 1.23
CA LEU A 138 -3.55 13.42 0.90
C LEU A 138 -4.87 13.44 1.67
N GLY A 139 -4.98 14.25 2.75
CA GLY A 139 -6.16 14.26 3.60
C GLY A 139 -7.47 14.41 2.82
N GLU A 140 -7.50 15.31 1.85
CA GLU A 140 -8.67 15.68 1.06
C GLU A 140 -8.59 15.19 -0.40
N ALA A 141 -7.42 14.74 -0.87
CA ALA A 141 -7.24 14.36 -2.27
C ALA A 141 -7.88 12.99 -2.55
N ARG A 142 -9.09 13.04 -3.07
CA ARG A 142 -9.87 11.90 -3.58
C ARG A 142 -10.57 12.31 -4.86
N PHE A 143 -10.83 11.35 -5.74
CA PHE A 143 -11.59 11.63 -6.96
C PHE A 143 -13.03 12.11 -6.69
N ASP A 144 -13.66 11.64 -5.61
CA ASP A 144 -15.01 12.04 -5.21
C ASP A 144 -15.09 13.46 -4.60
N THR A 145 -13.96 14.03 -4.17
CA THR A 145 -13.88 15.40 -3.65
C THR A 145 -13.42 16.42 -4.68
N PHE A 146 -13.21 16.00 -5.93
CA PHE A 146 -12.75 16.89 -6.99
C PHE A 146 -13.81 17.92 -7.38
N ARG A 147 -13.42 19.19 -7.50
CA ARG A 147 -14.33 20.31 -7.75
C ARG A 147 -14.19 20.85 -9.16
N PHE A 148 -15.10 20.46 -10.04
CA PHE A 148 -15.16 20.97 -11.43
C PHE A 148 -15.68 22.40 -11.53
N ASP A 149 -16.42 22.87 -10.52
CA ASP A 149 -16.97 24.23 -10.46
C ASP A 149 -15.91 25.33 -10.39
N LEU A 150 -14.68 24.99 -10.04
CA LEU A 150 -13.54 25.91 -10.02
C LEU A 150 -13.00 26.24 -11.43
N TYR A 151 -13.36 25.46 -12.44
CA TYR A 151 -12.87 25.62 -13.81
C TYR A 151 -13.87 26.37 -14.68
N ASP A 152 -13.35 27.30 -15.51
CA ASP A 152 -14.17 28.09 -16.41
C ASP A 152 -14.82 27.21 -17.50
N SER A 153 -16.12 27.47 -17.78
CA SER A 153 -16.89 26.79 -18.80
C SER A 153 -16.87 27.53 -20.17
N VAL A 154 -16.28 28.73 -20.23
CA VAL A 154 -16.12 29.48 -21.48
C VAL A 154 -15.04 28.82 -22.35
N VAL A 155 -15.34 28.63 -23.61
CA VAL A 155 -14.39 28.05 -24.58
C VAL A 155 -13.27 29.06 -24.83
N TRP A 156 -12.02 28.58 -24.75
CA TRP A 156 -10.86 29.36 -25.10
C TRP A 156 -10.48 29.10 -26.55
N ASP A 157 -10.45 30.16 -27.37
CA ASP A 157 -10.19 30.06 -28.81
C ASP A 157 -8.87 29.36 -29.15
N SER A 158 -7.83 29.57 -28.33
CA SER A 158 -6.53 28.94 -28.50
C SER A 158 -6.53 27.41 -28.35
N TYR A 159 -7.52 26.85 -27.65
CA TYR A 159 -7.64 25.42 -27.38
C TYR A 159 -8.88 24.77 -27.99
N GLY A 160 -9.84 25.56 -28.43
CA GLY A 160 -11.13 25.10 -29.01
C GLY A 160 -12.05 24.38 -28.01
N VAL A 161 -11.71 24.34 -26.73
CA VAL A 161 -12.50 23.74 -25.64
C VAL A 161 -12.38 24.60 -24.38
N SER A 162 -13.32 24.45 -23.45
CA SER A 162 -13.25 25.16 -22.17
C SER A 162 -12.28 24.46 -21.20
N PRO A 163 -11.67 25.21 -20.26
CA PRO A 163 -10.88 24.63 -19.17
C PRO A 163 -11.61 23.53 -18.41
N ARG A 164 -12.89 23.69 -18.17
CA ARG A 164 -13.75 22.70 -17.50
C ARG A 164 -13.87 21.40 -18.30
N ALA A 165 -14.22 21.48 -19.57
CA ALA A 165 -14.35 20.29 -20.43
C ALA A 165 -13.02 19.54 -20.59
N ASN A 166 -11.91 20.29 -20.69
CA ASN A 166 -10.57 19.69 -20.69
C ASN A 166 -10.27 18.99 -19.37
N MET A 167 -10.61 19.61 -18.25
CA MET A 167 -10.36 19.03 -16.93
C MET A 167 -11.22 17.78 -16.68
N GLU A 168 -12.48 17.77 -17.12
CA GLU A 168 -13.35 16.58 -17.05
C GLU A 168 -12.70 15.39 -17.80
N ARG A 169 -12.14 15.63 -19.00
CA ARG A 169 -11.41 14.62 -19.75
C ARG A 169 -10.12 14.15 -19.03
N ASN A 170 -9.32 15.08 -18.54
CA ASN A 170 -8.10 14.76 -17.80
C ASN A 170 -8.40 13.98 -16.51
N PHE A 171 -9.45 14.37 -15.81
CA PHE A 171 -9.94 13.67 -14.62
C PHE A 171 -10.34 12.23 -14.94
N ASP A 172 -11.13 12.01 -16.00
CA ASP A 172 -11.55 10.66 -16.39
C ASP A 172 -10.35 9.79 -16.74
N VAL A 173 -9.38 10.30 -17.50
CA VAL A 173 -8.14 9.58 -17.80
C VAL A 173 -7.37 9.23 -16.52
N CYS A 174 -7.20 10.17 -15.59
CA CYS A 174 -6.50 9.95 -14.33
C CYS A 174 -7.21 8.90 -13.45
N ARG A 175 -8.55 8.99 -13.37
CA ARG A 175 -9.37 8.05 -12.60
C ARG A 175 -9.31 6.64 -13.20
N ASP A 176 -9.44 6.51 -14.49
CA ASP A 176 -9.42 5.23 -15.20
C ASP A 176 -8.01 4.61 -15.11
N PHE A 177 -6.95 5.42 -15.25
CA PHE A 177 -5.57 5.00 -15.02
C PHE A 177 -5.39 4.41 -13.61
N ALA A 178 -5.91 5.09 -12.58
CA ALA A 178 -5.78 4.63 -11.20
C ALA A 178 -6.55 3.33 -10.94
N ARG A 179 -7.80 3.24 -11.41
CA ARG A 179 -8.69 2.08 -11.19
C ARG A 179 -8.26 0.83 -11.95
N GLN A 180 -7.69 1.00 -13.14
CA GLN A 180 -7.22 -0.10 -13.99
C GLN A 180 -5.72 -0.36 -13.84
N PHE A 181 -5.10 0.28 -12.84
CA PHE A 181 -3.66 0.22 -12.67
C PHE A 181 -3.14 -1.22 -12.57
N SER A 182 -2.19 -1.51 -13.40
CA SER A 182 -1.46 -2.78 -13.45
C SER A 182 -0.01 -2.53 -13.89
N ARG A 183 0.84 -3.53 -13.82
CA ARG A 183 2.15 -3.42 -14.45
C ARG A 183 1.98 -3.29 -15.95
N GLY A 184 2.61 -2.27 -16.52
CA GLY A 184 2.50 -1.94 -17.94
C GLY A 184 1.33 -1.01 -18.29
N SER A 185 0.68 -0.37 -17.30
CA SER A 185 -0.39 0.61 -17.54
C SER A 185 0.05 1.87 -18.29
N GLY A 186 1.32 1.97 -18.66
CA GLY A 186 1.87 3.15 -19.32
C GLY A 186 2.24 4.26 -18.33
N SER A 187 2.43 5.45 -18.85
CA SER A 187 2.88 6.62 -18.07
C SER A 187 2.08 7.87 -18.46
N LEU A 188 2.01 8.86 -17.56
CA LEU A 188 1.28 10.10 -17.79
C LEU A 188 2.23 11.31 -17.68
N LEU A 189 2.06 12.28 -18.58
CA LEU A 189 2.63 13.61 -18.44
C LEU A 189 1.51 14.63 -18.21
N LEU A 190 1.49 15.26 -17.04
CA LEU A 190 0.56 16.32 -16.68
C LEU A 190 1.26 17.66 -16.94
N SER A 191 0.98 18.29 -18.07
CA SER A 191 1.66 19.51 -18.55
C SER A 191 0.74 20.71 -18.53
N GLY A 192 1.19 21.84 -17.98
CA GLY A 192 0.44 23.10 -17.99
C GLY A 192 0.67 23.97 -16.76
N GLY A 193 0.12 25.17 -16.74
CA GLY A 193 0.35 26.20 -15.73
C GLY A 193 0.21 25.76 -14.27
N THR A 194 0.65 26.62 -13.37
CA THR A 194 0.52 26.40 -11.92
C THR A 194 -0.94 26.49 -11.47
N GLY A 195 -1.27 25.83 -10.35
CA GLY A 195 -2.60 25.94 -9.74
C GLY A 195 -3.75 25.31 -10.53
N LEU A 196 -3.48 24.39 -11.45
CA LEU A 196 -4.50 23.74 -12.29
C LEU A 196 -4.92 22.34 -11.83
N GLY A 197 -4.49 21.91 -10.63
CA GLY A 197 -4.94 20.63 -10.06
C GLY A 197 -4.05 19.41 -10.40
N LYS A 198 -2.91 19.57 -11.07
CA LYS A 198 -1.98 18.46 -11.41
C LYS A 198 -1.58 17.64 -10.18
N THR A 199 -1.06 18.29 -9.14
CA THR A 199 -0.66 17.64 -7.87
C THR A 199 -1.85 16.98 -7.18
N PHE A 200 -3.05 17.57 -7.24
CA PHE A 200 -4.26 16.96 -6.66
C PHE A 200 -4.63 15.64 -7.36
N LEU A 201 -4.64 15.62 -8.69
CA LEU A 201 -4.91 14.39 -9.45
C LEU A 201 -3.81 13.35 -9.27
N SER A 202 -2.53 13.76 -9.20
CA SER A 202 -1.41 12.87 -8.85
C SER A 202 -1.61 12.24 -7.47
N ALA A 203 -2.09 13.01 -6.48
CA ALA A 203 -2.38 12.52 -5.14
C ALA A 203 -3.57 11.53 -5.13
N CYS A 204 -4.64 11.80 -5.90
CA CYS A 204 -5.75 10.86 -6.06
C CYS A 204 -5.28 9.53 -6.64
N ILE A 205 -4.46 9.57 -7.70
CA ILE A 205 -3.90 8.36 -8.32
C ILE A 205 -3.01 7.62 -7.32
N ALA A 206 -2.09 8.34 -6.63
CA ALA A 206 -1.20 7.73 -5.64
C ALA A 206 -1.96 6.96 -4.56
N ARG A 207 -3.07 7.52 -4.08
CA ARG A 207 -3.96 6.89 -3.09
C ARG A 207 -4.59 5.61 -3.63
N GLU A 208 -5.31 5.68 -4.75
CA GLU A 208 -6.03 4.50 -5.29
C GLU A 208 -5.06 3.36 -5.66
N VAL A 209 -3.93 3.69 -6.28
CA VAL A 209 -2.90 2.71 -6.65
C VAL A 209 -2.27 2.08 -5.39
N SER A 210 -2.03 2.89 -4.34
CA SER A 210 -1.54 2.40 -3.05
C SER A 210 -2.56 1.49 -2.35
N ASP A 211 -3.85 1.88 -2.33
CA ASP A 211 -4.93 1.08 -1.73
C ASP A 211 -5.13 -0.26 -2.47
N ALA A 212 -4.85 -0.30 -3.78
CA ALA A 212 -4.81 -1.53 -4.57
C ALA A 212 -3.59 -2.41 -4.26
N GLY A 213 -2.64 -1.94 -3.43
CA GLY A 213 -1.49 -2.69 -2.92
C GLY A 213 -0.25 -2.64 -3.80
N PHE A 214 -0.17 -1.70 -4.74
CA PHE A 214 1.03 -1.44 -5.53
C PHE A 214 1.98 -0.50 -4.78
N SER A 215 3.29 -0.61 -5.05
CA SER A 215 4.28 0.30 -4.49
C SER A 215 4.26 1.64 -5.23
N VAL A 216 4.10 2.73 -4.48
CA VAL A 216 4.07 4.10 -4.99
C VAL A 216 5.17 4.92 -4.33
N VAL A 217 5.96 5.62 -5.14
CA VAL A 217 6.88 6.67 -4.69
C VAL A 217 6.43 7.99 -5.29
N TYR A 218 6.23 8.98 -4.42
CA TYR A 218 5.96 10.37 -4.79
C TYR A 218 7.05 11.26 -4.23
N ASP A 219 7.61 12.10 -5.09
CA ASP A 219 8.49 13.17 -4.64
C ASP A 219 8.58 14.30 -5.70
N THR A 220 9.10 15.46 -5.30
CA THR A 220 9.42 16.53 -6.24
C THR A 220 10.64 16.14 -7.07
N ALA A 221 10.71 16.65 -8.31
CA ALA A 221 11.87 16.42 -9.18
C ALA A 221 13.18 16.84 -8.52
N ILE A 222 13.18 18.00 -7.83
CA ILE A 222 14.35 18.50 -7.08
C ILE A 222 14.82 17.45 -6.05
N SER A 223 13.92 16.92 -5.25
CA SER A 223 14.25 15.95 -4.19
C SER A 223 14.79 14.64 -4.77
N VAL A 224 14.19 14.14 -5.85
CA VAL A 224 14.66 12.93 -6.53
C VAL A 224 16.05 13.12 -7.09
N PHE A 225 16.32 14.24 -7.80
CA PHE A 225 17.65 14.50 -8.35
C PHE A 225 18.71 14.69 -7.28
N SER A 226 18.38 15.32 -6.13
CA SER A 226 19.30 15.38 -4.99
C SER A 226 19.71 14.01 -4.48
N ARG A 227 18.76 13.05 -4.39
CA ARG A 227 19.09 11.67 -3.98
C ARG A 227 19.99 10.96 -5.00
N TYR A 228 19.75 11.17 -6.29
CA TYR A 228 20.63 10.64 -7.34
C TYR A 228 22.03 11.26 -7.28
N GLU A 229 22.13 12.56 -6.92
CA GLU A 229 23.38 13.26 -6.73
C GLU A 229 24.14 12.72 -5.51
N ASP A 230 23.47 12.55 -4.37
CA ASP A 230 24.05 11.98 -3.15
C ASP A 230 24.53 10.55 -3.40
N ALA A 231 23.73 9.70 -4.04
CA ALA A 231 24.12 8.33 -4.38
C ALA A 231 25.35 8.27 -5.29
N LYS A 232 25.52 9.24 -6.18
CA LYS A 232 26.67 9.29 -7.09
C LYS A 232 27.95 9.87 -6.47
N PHE A 233 27.82 10.94 -5.69
CA PHE A 233 28.97 11.70 -5.19
C PHE A 233 29.27 11.46 -3.71
N ARG A 234 28.31 10.90 -2.94
CA ARG A 234 28.41 10.55 -1.53
C ARG A 234 27.73 9.22 -1.26
N PRO A 235 28.19 8.13 -1.93
CA PRO A 235 27.50 6.86 -1.87
C PRO A 235 27.46 6.33 -0.43
N ASP A 236 26.25 6.04 0.05
CA ASP A 236 25.98 5.30 1.27
C ASP A 236 24.82 4.34 1.04
N GLU A 237 24.57 3.45 2.01
CA GLU A 237 23.52 2.43 1.88
C GLU A 237 22.11 3.06 1.77
N VAL A 238 21.91 4.25 2.34
CA VAL A 238 20.62 4.95 2.38
C VAL A 238 20.34 5.59 1.02
N SER A 239 21.28 6.34 0.47
CA SER A 239 21.12 7.00 -0.83
C SER A 239 20.96 6.00 -1.97
N ASP A 240 21.71 4.89 -1.93
CA ASP A 240 21.54 3.79 -2.88
C ASP A 240 20.17 3.10 -2.76
N ALA A 241 19.65 2.96 -1.54
CA ALA A 241 18.33 2.39 -1.32
C ALA A 241 17.22 3.31 -1.86
N ASP A 242 17.34 4.62 -1.69
CA ASP A 242 16.39 5.61 -2.18
C ASP A 242 16.34 5.67 -3.72
N VAL A 243 17.49 5.61 -4.38
CA VAL A 243 17.55 5.49 -5.86
C VAL A 243 16.88 4.21 -6.32
N ARG A 244 17.22 3.06 -5.71
CA ARG A 244 16.58 1.78 -6.03
C ARG A 244 15.06 1.81 -5.81
N ARG A 245 14.57 2.53 -4.79
CA ARG A 245 13.14 2.74 -4.56
C ARG A 245 12.48 3.44 -5.74
N CYS A 246 13.06 4.54 -6.22
CA CYS A 246 12.56 5.28 -7.38
C CYS A 246 12.56 4.42 -8.66
N GLU A 247 13.59 3.59 -8.85
CA GLU A 247 13.71 2.73 -10.02
C GLU A 247 12.79 1.51 -9.98
N SER A 248 12.53 0.95 -8.77
CA SER A 248 11.87 -0.34 -8.60
C SER A 248 10.40 -0.29 -8.22
N CYS A 249 9.85 0.84 -7.76
CA CYS A 249 8.43 0.98 -7.42
C CYS A 249 7.53 0.75 -8.65
N ASP A 250 6.29 0.30 -8.43
CA ASP A 250 5.32 0.07 -9.51
C ASP A 250 4.90 1.40 -10.16
N LEU A 251 4.68 2.45 -9.35
CA LEU A 251 4.37 3.80 -9.80
C LEU A 251 5.33 4.82 -9.17
N LEU A 252 6.03 5.60 -10.00
CA LEU A 252 6.78 6.78 -9.60
C LEU A 252 6.02 8.04 -10.01
N ILE A 253 5.90 8.99 -9.11
CA ILE A 253 5.34 10.32 -9.39
C ILE A 253 6.44 11.36 -9.16
N LEU A 254 6.88 11.99 -10.24
CA LEU A 254 7.82 13.13 -10.25
C LEU A 254 7.01 14.41 -10.35
N ASP A 255 6.88 15.14 -9.25
CA ASP A 255 6.11 16.38 -9.23
C ASP A 255 6.99 17.60 -9.50
N ASP A 256 6.42 18.60 -10.15
CA ASP A 256 7.04 19.89 -10.46
C ASP A 256 8.37 19.82 -11.24
N LEU A 257 8.46 18.90 -12.22
CA LEU A 257 9.61 18.86 -13.13
C LEU A 257 9.74 20.20 -13.87
N GLY A 258 10.93 20.78 -13.88
CA GLY A 258 11.20 22.07 -14.49
C GLY A 258 11.44 23.21 -13.49
N THR A 259 11.34 22.94 -12.19
CA THR A 259 11.65 23.92 -11.14
C THR A 259 13.10 23.85 -10.66
N GLU A 260 13.79 22.75 -10.94
CA GLU A 260 15.19 22.55 -10.58
C GLU A 260 16.16 23.23 -11.56
N MET A 261 17.43 23.38 -11.13
CA MET A 261 18.50 23.81 -12.01
C MET A 261 18.88 22.69 -12.99
N THR A 262 18.77 22.98 -14.29
CA THR A 262 19.08 22.00 -15.33
C THR A 262 20.59 21.91 -15.54
N THR A 263 21.20 20.87 -15.00
CA THR A 263 22.61 20.52 -15.21
C THR A 263 22.72 19.28 -16.09
N ALA A 264 23.92 19.04 -16.66
CA ALA A 264 24.16 17.78 -17.38
C ALA A 264 23.92 16.53 -16.52
N PHE A 265 24.09 16.64 -15.19
CA PHE A 265 23.77 15.59 -14.24
C PHE A 265 22.25 15.34 -14.17
N VAL A 266 21.45 16.38 -14.01
CA VAL A 266 19.98 16.31 -13.96
C VAL A 266 19.43 15.70 -15.25
N GLN A 267 19.94 16.13 -16.41
CA GLN A 267 19.56 15.55 -17.70
C GLN A 267 19.86 14.03 -17.75
N SER A 268 21.05 13.63 -17.30
CA SER A 268 21.46 12.22 -17.26
C SER A 268 20.60 11.41 -16.29
N ALA A 269 20.31 11.93 -15.09
CA ALA A 269 19.47 11.28 -14.11
C ALA A 269 18.00 11.12 -14.58
N LEU A 270 17.44 12.18 -15.17
CA LEU A 270 16.09 12.11 -15.74
C LEU A 270 16.01 11.09 -16.89
N TYR A 271 17.04 11.07 -17.76
CA TYR A 271 17.11 10.06 -18.82
C TYR A 271 17.15 8.64 -18.25
N GLN A 272 17.98 8.40 -17.23
CA GLN A 272 18.10 7.10 -16.57
C GLN A 272 16.74 6.67 -15.97
N ILE A 273 16.04 7.56 -15.27
CA ILE A 273 14.72 7.30 -14.68
C ILE A 273 13.70 6.95 -15.77
N VAL A 274 13.52 7.85 -16.75
CA VAL A 274 12.50 7.68 -17.81
C VAL A 274 12.76 6.42 -18.61
N ASN A 275 13.99 6.25 -19.11
CA ASN A 275 14.37 5.12 -19.95
C ASN A 275 14.38 3.79 -19.18
N GLY A 276 14.95 3.74 -17.97
CA GLY A 276 15.03 2.54 -17.15
C GLY A 276 13.65 2.01 -16.74
N ARG A 277 12.76 2.92 -16.34
CA ARG A 277 11.39 2.57 -15.95
C ARG A 277 10.55 2.13 -17.15
N MET A 278 10.68 2.82 -18.29
CA MET A 278 10.03 2.44 -19.54
C MET A 278 10.44 1.03 -19.98
N LEU A 279 11.74 0.72 -20.00
CA LEU A 279 12.26 -0.60 -20.40
C LEU A 279 11.83 -1.73 -19.43
N SER A 280 11.62 -1.40 -18.15
CA SER A 280 11.13 -2.36 -17.15
C SER A 280 9.60 -2.44 -17.05
N GLY A 281 8.86 -1.76 -17.94
CA GLY A 281 7.40 -1.75 -17.95
C GLY A 281 6.79 -1.13 -16.68
N ARG A 282 7.47 -0.16 -16.06
CA ARG A 282 7.02 0.52 -14.83
C ARG A 282 6.41 1.88 -15.16
N SER A 283 5.33 2.20 -14.50
CA SER A 283 4.59 3.44 -14.75
C SER A 283 5.23 4.64 -14.07
N THR A 284 5.25 5.77 -14.78
CA THR A 284 5.72 7.05 -14.24
C THR A 284 4.70 8.16 -14.54
N ILE A 285 4.39 8.96 -13.55
CA ILE A 285 3.65 10.21 -13.72
C ILE A 285 4.64 11.35 -13.56
N ILE A 286 4.65 12.26 -14.49
CA ILE A 286 5.43 13.49 -14.42
C ILE A 286 4.45 14.66 -14.43
N SER A 287 4.51 15.54 -13.44
CA SER A 287 3.87 16.85 -13.52
C SER A 287 4.89 17.93 -13.85
N THR A 288 4.49 18.87 -14.68
CA THR A 288 5.37 19.97 -15.10
C THR A 288 4.56 21.21 -15.45
N ASN A 289 5.18 22.36 -15.29
CA ASN A 289 4.65 23.65 -15.79
C ASN A 289 5.11 23.96 -17.21
N LEU A 290 6.01 23.14 -17.77
CA LEU A 290 6.58 23.32 -19.10
C LEU A 290 5.68 22.69 -20.17
N ALA A 291 5.62 23.29 -21.34
CA ALA A 291 5.06 22.66 -22.53
C ALA A 291 6.02 21.54 -23.03
N PRO A 292 5.54 20.54 -23.81
CA PRO A 292 6.39 19.48 -24.33
C PRO A 292 7.64 19.99 -25.07
N ASP A 293 7.49 21.00 -25.91
CA ASP A 293 8.61 21.59 -26.65
C ASP A 293 9.66 22.21 -25.69
N GLU A 294 9.22 22.88 -24.64
CA GLU A 294 10.10 23.45 -23.61
C GLU A 294 10.86 22.35 -22.84
N LEU A 295 10.21 21.19 -22.59
CA LEU A 295 10.90 20.02 -22.03
C LEU A 295 12.04 19.55 -22.93
N GLY A 296 11.82 19.51 -24.26
CA GLY A 296 12.86 19.17 -25.24
C GLY A 296 14.02 20.14 -25.24
N HIS A 297 13.76 21.43 -25.17
CA HIS A 297 14.79 22.46 -25.08
C HIS A 297 15.60 22.37 -23.76
N ARG A 298 14.93 22.05 -22.67
CA ARG A 298 15.51 22.01 -21.32
C ARG A 298 16.29 20.74 -21.03
N TYR A 299 15.73 19.58 -21.37
CA TYR A 299 16.28 18.27 -21.02
C TYR A 299 16.88 17.50 -22.21
N GLY A 300 16.68 17.99 -23.41
CA GLY A 300 17.22 17.41 -24.64
C GLY A 300 16.24 16.52 -25.40
N ALA A 301 16.43 16.44 -26.70
CA ALA A 301 15.59 15.68 -27.63
C ALA A 301 15.45 14.17 -27.28
N PRO A 302 16.48 13.49 -26.74
CA PRO A 302 16.32 12.06 -26.38
C PRO A 302 15.30 11.80 -25.27
N ILE A 303 15.13 12.72 -24.32
CA ILE A 303 14.14 12.64 -23.25
C ILE A 303 12.75 12.93 -23.78
N LEU A 304 12.61 14.02 -24.55
CA LEU A 304 11.33 14.39 -25.18
C LEU A 304 10.79 13.25 -26.04
N SER A 305 11.60 12.68 -26.92
CA SER A 305 11.19 11.57 -27.79
C SER A 305 10.67 10.35 -27.04
N ARG A 306 11.23 10.05 -25.85
CA ARG A 306 10.74 8.96 -25.00
C ARG A 306 9.42 9.29 -24.32
N ILE A 307 9.29 10.54 -23.87
CA ILE A 307 8.04 11.01 -23.25
C ILE A 307 6.92 10.99 -24.30
N GLU A 308 7.14 11.55 -25.48
CA GLU A 308 6.14 11.55 -26.56
C GLU A 308 5.77 10.14 -27.05
N GLY A 309 6.73 9.23 -27.07
CA GLY A 309 6.51 7.85 -27.52
C GLY A 309 5.88 6.92 -26.48
N ALA A 310 5.98 7.22 -25.18
CA ALA A 310 5.59 6.28 -24.11
C ALA A 310 4.63 6.86 -23.06
N TYR A 311 4.38 8.17 -23.05
CA TYR A 311 3.52 8.82 -22.07
C TYR A 311 2.25 9.34 -22.75
N GLN A 312 1.12 9.16 -22.08
CA GLN A 312 -0.08 9.90 -22.45
C GLN A 312 0.03 11.33 -21.91
N ILE A 313 0.03 12.29 -22.81
CA ILE A 313 0.17 13.71 -22.47
C ILE A 313 -1.21 14.28 -22.17
N LEU A 314 -1.37 14.84 -20.98
CA LEU A 314 -2.57 15.51 -20.51
C LEU A 314 -2.27 17.02 -20.39
N PRO A 315 -2.79 17.85 -21.31
CA PRO A 315 -2.62 19.29 -21.22
C PRO A 315 -3.56 19.88 -20.16
N PHE A 316 -3.02 20.75 -19.31
CA PHE A 316 -3.77 21.53 -18.32
C PHE A 316 -3.70 23.00 -18.69
N PHE A 317 -4.85 23.63 -18.86
CA PHE A 317 -4.94 25.06 -19.10
C PHE A 317 -6.15 25.65 -18.38
N GLY A 318 -6.13 26.94 -18.10
CA GLY A 318 -7.11 27.67 -17.34
C GLY A 318 -6.47 28.67 -16.39
N GLU A 319 -7.28 29.26 -15.53
CA GLU A 319 -6.85 30.15 -14.46
C GLU A 319 -6.43 29.36 -13.21
N ASP A 320 -5.54 29.95 -12.40
CA ASP A 320 -5.14 29.33 -11.11
C ASP A 320 -6.36 29.19 -10.18
N ILE A 321 -6.77 27.95 -9.91
CA ILE A 321 -7.95 27.65 -9.06
C ILE A 321 -7.72 27.96 -7.58
N ARG A 322 -6.49 28.13 -7.13
CA ARG A 322 -6.17 28.50 -5.73
C ARG A 322 -6.66 29.91 -5.38
N THR A 323 -6.84 30.76 -6.38
CA THR A 323 -7.38 32.13 -6.19
C THR A 323 -8.90 32.16 -6.12
N LYS A 324 -9.58 31.02 -6.39
CA LYS A 324 -11.05 30.89 -6.41
C LYS A 324 -11.62 30.12 -5.20
N GLN A 325 -10.76 29.79 -4.24
CA GLN A 325 -11.13 29.10 -3.00
C GLN A 325 -11.56 30.05 -1.90
#